data_787591852b247767a5c3317d2d56c7e8
#
_entry.id   787591852b247767a5c3317d2d56c7e8
#
_cell.length_a   1.000
_cell.length_b   1.000
_cell.length_c   1.000
_cell.angle_alpha   90.00
_cell.angle_beta   90.00
_cell.angle_gamma   90.00
#
_symmetry.space_group_name_H-M   'P 1'
#
loop_
_entity.id
_entity.type
_entity.pdbx_description
1 polymer ?
#
loop_
_entity_poly.entity_id
_entity_poly.type
_entity_poly.pdbx_seq_one_letter_code
_entity_poly.pdbx_strand_id
1 'polypeptide(L)'
;VLLDKVPPRAAVNEAVALCRKGGCARAAGLVNAVLRRVAEHRDALPEIPGAGTASYLSVRTSHPQWLAQMLIDAHGYDFAERALLANNADAPACLQVNTLKTTTDALAASLRADGIETQPHPWLPDALLCRGGNLAAARAFADGWFYVQDAAAHCAVLAAGARPGMRVLDACAAPGGKSFAAAVQMRDQGCMISCDIHENKWKRIRAGAERLGLSCISTRTMDARRP
;
A
#
# COMPACT_ATOMS: atom_id res chain seq x y z
N VAL A 1 -13.86 10.50 -14.05
CA VAL A 1 -14.90 10.26 -15.07
C VAL A 1 -14.97 8.80 -15.47
N LEU A 2 -13.83 8.11 -15.58
CA LEU A 2 -13.78 6.69 -16.00
C LEU A 2 -13.82 5.70 -14.82
N LEU A 3 -13.77 6.17 -13.58
CA LEU A 3 -13.84 5.32 -12.39
C LEU A 3 -15.29 5.00 -12.01
N ASP A 4 -15.61 3.74 -11.81
CA ASP A 4 -16.98 3.29 -11.52
C ASP A 4 -17.53 3.78 -10.17
N LYS A 5 -16.66 3.97 -9.19
CA LYS A 5 -17.03 4.42 -7.83
C LYS A 5 -17.32 5.92 -7.73
N VAL A 6 -17.03 6.71 -8.79
CA VAL A 6 -17.20 8.16 -8.78
C VAL A 6 -18.24 8.57 -9.82
N PRO A 7 -19.38 9.17 -9.43
CA PRO A 7 -20.35 9.65 -10.39
C PRO A 7 -19.71 10.65 -11.37
N PRO A 8 -19.92 10.51 -12.70
CA PRO A 8 -19.27 11.36 -13.70
C PRO A 8 -19.48 12.86 -13.47
N ARG A 9 -20.68 13.27 -13.07
CA ARG A 9 -20.98 14.67 -12.72
C ARG A 9 -20.13 15.20 -11.58
N ALA A 10 -19.92 14.40 -10.52
CA ALA A 10 -19.08 14.77 -9.39
C ALA A 10 -17.62 14.92 -9.83
N ALA A 11 -17.09 13.97 -10.61
CA ALA A 11 -15.73 14.04 -11.15
C ALA A 11 -15.51 15.29 -12.02
N VAL A 12 -16.46 15.65 -12.88
CA VAL A 12 -16.38 16.87 -13.71
C VAL A 12 -16.37 18.12 -12.84
N ASN A 13 -17.28 18.20 -11.85
CA ASN A 13 -17.37 19.37 -10.96
C ASN A 13 -16.09 19.57 -10.14
N GLU A 14 -15.53 18.49 -9.58
CA GLU A 14 -14.26 18.54 -8.85
C GLU A 14 -13.08 18.94 -9.75
N ALA A 15 -12.99 18.41 -10.95
CA ALA A 15 -11.95 18.80 -11.90
C ALA A 15 -12.01 20.28 -12.25
N VAL A 16 -13.22 20.83 -12.47
CA VAL A 16 -13.43 22.26 -12.72
C VAL A 16 -13.07 23.11 -11.48
N ALA A 17 -13.42 22.64 -10.29
CA ALA A 17 -13.06 23.32 -9.04
C ALA A 17 -11.54 23.33 -8.83
N LEU A 18 -10.85 22.21 -9.06
CA LEU A 18 -9.39 22.12 -9.00
C LEU A 18 -8.72 23.03 -10.01
N CYS A 19 -9.23 23.11 -11.25
CA CYS A 19 -8.73 24.01 -12.28
C CYS A 19 -8.76 25.49 -11.82
N ARG A 20 -9.84 25.90 -11.18
CA ARG A 20 -9.98 27.25 -10.61
C ARG A 20 -9.02 27.49 -9.44
N LYS A 21 -8.94 26.53 -8.50
CA LYS A 21 -8.03 26.61 -7.34
C LYS A 21 -6.55 26.60 -7.75
N GLY A 22 -6.19 25.88 -8.81
CA GLY A 22 -4.83 25.77 -9.33
C GLY A 22 -4.37 26.95 -10.18
N GLY A 23 -5.13 28.07 -10.22
CA GLY A 23 -4.76 29.28 -10.98
C GLY A 23 -5.09 29.22 -12.47
N CYS A 24 -5.70 28.14 -12.95
CA CYS A 24 -6.03 27.92 -14.36
C CYS A 24 -7.53 28.24 -14.65
N ALA A 25 -8.12 29.23 -13.99
CA ALA A 25 -9.56 29.51 -14.07
C ALA A 25 -10.07 29.74 -15.51
N ARG A 26 -9.22 30.29 -16.39
CA ARG A 26 -9.54 30.49 -17.81
C ARG A 26 -9.79 29.19 -18.57
N ALA A 27 -9.15 28.09 -18.14
CA ALA A 27 -9.32 26.76 -18.75
C ALA A 27 -10.54 25.99 -18.22
N ALA A 28 -11.21 26.48 -17.18
CA ALA A 28 -12.32 25.78 -16.52
C ALA A 28 -13.48 25.44 -17.49
N GLY A 29 -13.77 26.32 -18.46
CA GLY A 29 -14.80 26.07 -19.49
C GLY A 29 -14.38 24.91 -20.43
N LEU A 30 -13.15 24.89 -20.89
CA LEU A 30 -12.60 23.83 -21.73
C LEU A 30 -12.58 22.50 -20.99
N VAL A 31 -12.06 22.48 -19.75
CA VAL A 31 -12.04 21.27 -18.89
C VAL A 31 -13.45 20.71 -18.72
N ASN A 32 -14.44 21.56 -18.43
CA ASN A 32 -15.82 21.13 -18.29
C ASN A 32 -16.38 20.51 -19.60
N ALA A 33 -16.15 21.17 -20.74
CA ALA A 33 -16.64 20.70 -22.04
C ALA A 33 -16.02 19.36 -22.43
N VAL A 34 -14.70 19.23 -22.31
CA VAL A 34 -13.97 17.99 -22.62
C VAL A 34 -14.43 16.84 -21.73
N LEU A 35 -14.45 17.05 -20.40
CA LEU A 35 -14.82 15.98 -19.46
C LEU A 35 -16.29 15.57 -19.57
N ARG A 36 -17.21 16.49 -19.88
CA ARG A 36 -18.60 16.13 -20.16
C ARG A 36 -18.69 15.25 -21.39
N ARG A 37 -18.01 15.61 -22.48
CA ARG A 37 -18.00 14.82 -23.70
C ARG A 37 -17.38 13.44 -23.50
N VAL A 38 -16.31 13.32 -22.70
CA VAL A 38 -15.75 12.03 -22.29
C VAL A 38 -16.78 11.21 -21.48
N ALA A 39 -17.50 11.86 -20.55
CA ALA A 39 -18.53 11.19 -19.77
C ALA A 39 -19.71 10.68 -20.59
N GLU A 40 -20.13 11.45 -21.61
CA GLU A 40 -21.22 11.09 -22.54
C GLU A 40 -20.85 9.93 -23.46
N HIS A 41 -19.56 9.81 -23.83
CA HIS A 41 -19.04 8.78 -24.73
C HIS A 41 -18.18 7.74 -23.99
N ARG A 42 -18.39 7.54 -22.72
CA ARG A 42 -17.59 6.64 -21.87
C ARG A 42 -17.48 5.23 -22.46
N ASP A 43 -18.56 4.71 -23.00
CA ASP A 43 -18.66 3.35 -23.55
C ASP A 43 -18.27 3.27 -25.05
N ALA A 44 -17.91 4.42 -25.66
CA ALA A 44 -17.52 4.54 -27.06
C ALA A 44 -16.25 5.37 -27.22
N LEU A 45 -15.28 5.15 -26.34
CA LEU A 45 -13.96 5.79 -26.44
C LEU A 45 -13.22 5.28 -27.69
N PRO A 46 -12.39 6.13 -28.34
CA PRO A 46 -11.57 5.70 -29.47
C PRO A 46 -10.70 4.49 -29.10
N GLU A 47 -10.54 3.57 -30.04
CA GLU A 47 -9.60 2.48 -29.89
C GLU A 47 -8.17 2.99 -29.71
N ILE A 48 -7.42 2.35 -28.82
CA ILE A 48 -6.00 2.66 -28.62
C ILE A 48 -5.23 2.00 -29.77
N PRO A 49 -4.51 2.77 -30.60
CA PRO A 49 -3.78 2.19 -31.73
C PRO A 49 -2.55 1.41 -31.28
N GLY A 50 -2.06 0.51 -32.14
CA GLY A 50 -0.79 -0.19 -31.96
C GLY A 50 -0.86 -1.35 -30.98
N ALA A 51 -1.93 -2.12 -30.98
CA ALA A 51 -2.04 -3.37 -30.22
C ALA A 51 -0.76 -4.24 -30.37
N GLY A 52 -0.30 -4.83 -29.29
CA GLY A 52 0.95 -5.61 -29.26
C GLY A 52 2.23 -4.79 -29.00
N THR A 53 2.14 -3.48 -28.76
CA THR A 53 3.30 -2.61 -28.52
C THR A 53 3.35 -2.09 -27.08
N ALA A 54 4.54 -1.68 -26.63
CA ALA A 54 4.72 -1.01 -25.35
C ALA A 54 3.93 0.32 -25.24
N SER A 55 3.79 1.04 -26.36
CA SER A 55 2.99 2.27 -26.42
C SER A 55 1.50 1.98 -26.17
N TYR A 56 0.96 0.92 -26.75
CA TYR A 56 -0.39 0.46 -26.49
C TYR A 56 -0.61 0.11 -25.02
N LEU A 57 0.27 -0.69 -24.43
CA LEU A 57 0.18 -1.05 -23.02
C LEU A 57 0.27 0.18 -22.10
N SER A 58 1.17 1.11 -22.43
CA SER A 58 1.34 2.36 -21.67
C SER A 58 0.03 3.13 -21.54
N VAL A 59 -0.69 3.32 -22.66
CA VAL A 59 -1.98 4.03 -22.65
C VAL A 59 -3.05 3.20 -21.97
N ARG A 60 -3.18 1.91 -22.34
CA ARG A 60 -4.23 1.02 -21.85
C ARG A 60 -4.18 0.81 -20.34
N THR A 61 -2.95 0.74 -19.78
CA THR A 61 -2.75 0.41 -18.36
C THR A 61 -2.29 1.59 -17.52
N SER A 62 -2.15 2.79 -18.13
CA SER A 62 -1.67 4.01 -17.45
C SER A 62 -0.28 3.84 -16.79
N HIS A 63 0.62 3.12 -17.45
CA HIS A 63 2.02 2.96 -17.01
C HIS A 63 2.98 3.66 -17.97
N PRO A 64 4.15 4.11 -17.51
CA PRO A 64 5.15 4.67 -18.40
C PRO A 64 5.59 3.67 -19.47
N GLN A 65 5.77 4.13 -20.71
CA GLN A 65 6.14 3.26 -21.85
C GLN A 65 7.44 2.50 -21.61
N TRP A 66 8.44 3.13 -20.96
CA TRP A 66 9.71 2.47 -20.62
C TRP A 66 9.51 1.27 -19.71
N LEU A 67 8.54 1.33 -18.76
CA LEU A 67 8.24 0.21 -17.86
C LEU A 67 7.57 -0.94 -18.63
N ALA A 68 6.61 -0.61 -19.50
CA ALA A 68 5.97 -1.60 -20.37
C ALA A 68 7.01 -2.29 -21.26
N GLN A 69 7.92 -1.51 -21.90
CA GLN A 69 8.99 -2.08 -22.72
C GLN A 69 9.93 -2.99 -21.92
N MET A 70 10.37 -2.55 -20.75
CA MET A 70 11.24 -3.34 -19.88
C MET A 70 10.62 -4.71 -19.51
N LEU A 71 9.32 -4.73 -19.21
CA LEU A 71 8.62 -5.98 -18.91
C LEU A 71 8.47 -6.87 -20.14
N ILE A 72 8.22 -6.28 -21.33
CA ILE A 72 8.16 -7.01 -22.60
C ILE A 72 9.50 -7.66 -22.90
N ASP A 73 10.60 -6.92 -22.78
CA ASP A 73 11.95 -7.38 -23.07
C ASP A 73 12.37 -8.53 -22.13
N ALA A 74 11.97 -8.44 -20.86
CA ALA A 74 12.34 -9.43 -19.85
C ALA A 74 11.46 -10.71 -19.89
N HIS A 75 10.16 -10.59 -20.19
CA HIS A 75 9.19 -11.65 -19.95
C HIS A 75 8.19 -11.87 -21.09
N GLY A 76 8.25 -11.08 -22.16
CA GLY A 76 7.33 -11.13 -23.29
C GLY A 76 6.05 -10.31 -23.05
N TYR A 77 5.33 -10.07 -24.17
CA TYR A 77 4.17 -9.17 -24.20
C TYR A 77 3.03 -9.63 -23.30
N ASP A 78 2.65 -10.91 -23.35
CA ASP A 78 1.52 -11.46 -22.60
C ASP A 78 1.74 -11.37 -21.09
N PHE A 79 2.97 -11.58 -20.62
CA PHE A 79 3.31 -11.39 -19.22
C PHE A 79 3.21 -9.92 -18.84
N ALA A 80 3.80 -9.03 -19.64
CA ALA A 80 3.77 -7.59 -19.40
C ALA A 80 2.35 -7.05 -19.30
N GLU A 81 1.47 -7.46 -20.22
CA GLU A 81 0.05 -7.06 -20.19
C GLU A 81 -0.64 -7.51 -18.91
N ARG A 82 -0.54 -8.80 -18.54
CA ARG A 82 -1.14 -9.31 -17.31
C ARG A 82 -0.58 -8.63 -16.06
N ALA A 83 0.73 -8.40 -15.99
CA ALA A 83 1.37 -7.76 -14.85
C ALA A 83 0.90 -6.30 -14.68
N LEU A 84 0.85 -5.53 -15.78
CA LEU A 84 0.43 -4.14 -15.76
C LEU A 84 -1.07 -3.99 -15.44
N LEU A 85 -1.91 -4.91 -15.93
CA LEU A 85 -3.32 -4.96 -15.56
C LEU A 85 -3.52 -5.34 -14.09
N ALA A 86 -2.74 -6.30 -13.58
CA ALA A 86 -2.77 -6.69 -12.18
C ALA A 86 -2.35 -5.54 -11.23
N ASN A 87 -1.40 -4.71 -11.65
CA ASN A 87 -1.00 -3.52 -10.90
C ASN A 87 -2.13 -2.50 -10.69
N ASN A 88 -3.10 -2.47 -11.60
CA ASN A 88 -4.25 -1.58 -11.52
C ASN A 88 -5.42 -2.17 -10.72
N ALA A 89 -5.33 -3.43 -10.32
CA ALA A 89 -6.35 -4.06 -9.51
C ALA A 89 -6.34 -3.51 -8.06
N ASP A 90 -7.52 -3.44 -7.45
CA ASP A 90 -7.65 -3.08 -6.03
C ASP A 90 -6.90 -4.12 -5.16
N ALA A 91 -5.79 -3.71 -4.57
CA ALA A 91 -5.03 -4.55 -3.66
C ALA A 91 -5.78 -4.70 -2.32
N PRO A 92 -5.92 -5.91 -1.78
CA PRO A 92 -6.40 -6.09 -0.42
C PRO A 92 -5.37 -5.53 0.58
N ALA A 93 -5.84 -5.00 1.70
CA ALA A 93 -4.95 -4.72 2.82
C ALA A 93 -4.42 -6.04 3.39
N CYS A 94 -3.10 -6.13 3.57
CA CYS A 94 -2.48 -7.28 4.23
C CYS A 94 -2.22 -6.93 5.70
N LEU A 95 -2.82 -7.70 6.59
CA LEU A 95 -2.76 -7.56 8.05
C LEU A 95 -1.78 -8.58 8.59
N GLN A 96 -0.68 -8.13 9.17
CA GLN A 96 0.29 -8.99 9.83
C GLN A 96 -0.11 -9.16 11.29
N VAL A 97 -0.27 -10.40 11.73
CA VAL A 97 -0.66 -10.73 13.10
C VAL A 97 0.49 -10.47 14.06
N ASN A 98 0.20 -9.78 15.14
CA ASN A 98 1.14 -9.70 16.26
C ASN A 98 1.05 -10.99 17.09
N THR A 99 1.86 -11.97 16.72
CA THR A 99 1.87 -13.31 17.34
C THR A 99 2.30 -13.31 18.82
N LEU A 100 2.78 -12.17 19.32
CA LEU A 100 3.07 -11.98 20.75
C LEU A 100 1.79 -11.73 21.57
N LYS A 101 0.70 -11.32 20.92
CA LYS A 101 -0.55 -10.94 21.57
C LYS A 101 -1.75 -11.82 21.20
N THR A 102 -1.76 -12.39 20.00
CA THR A 102 -2.95 -13.09 19.48
C THR A 102 -2.57 -14.13 18.43
N THR A 103 -3.55 -14.89 17.98
CA THR A 103 -3.46 -15.83 16.86
C THR A 103 -4.21 -15.30 15.64
N THR A 104 -3.92 -15.87 14.46
CA THR A 104 -4.61 -15.52 13.21
C THR A 104 -6.12 -15.74 13.31
N ASP A 105 -6.55 -16.86 13.91
CA ASP A 105 -7.98 -17.19 14.07
C ASP A 105 -8.69 -16.24 15.03
N ALA A 106 -8.05 -15.91 16.16
CA ALA A 106 -8.60 -14.97 17.13
C ALA A 106 -8.75 -13.55 16.54
N LEU A 107 -7.74 -13.10 15.76
CA LEU A 107 -7.81 -11.83 15.04
C LEU A 107 -8.96 -11.85 14.02
N ALA A 108 -9.08 -12.90 13.21
CA ALA A 108 -10.13 -13.02 12.20
C ALA A 108 -11.53 -13.00 12.86
N ALA A 109 -11.71 -13.68 13.98
CA ALA A 109 -12.96 -13.67 14.74
C ALA A 109 -13.30 -12.28 15.29
N SER A 110 -12.32 -11.57 15.85
CA SER A 110 -12.49 -10.20 16.37
C SER A 110 -12.87 -9.22 15.26
N LEU A 111 -12.17 -9.27 14.12
CA LEU A 111 -12.47 -8.40 12.97
C LEU A 111 -13.86 -8.68 12.40
N ARG A 112 -14.27 -9.95 12.33
CA ARG A 112 -15.62 -10.31 11.89
C ARG A 112 -16.70 -9.76 12.82
N ALA A 113 -16.46 -9.74 14.13
CA ALA A 113 -17.39 -9.13 15.10
C ALA A 113 -17.54 -7.62 14.88
N ASP A 114 -16.49 -6.96 14.37
CA ASP A 114 -16.50 -5.55 13.97
C ASP A 114 -17.05 -5.34 12.53
N GLY A 115 -17.59 -6.39 11.88
CA GLY A 115 -18.12 -6.34 10.51
C GLY A 115 -17.04 -6.28 9.41
N ILE A 116 -15.82 -6.69 9.72
CA ILE A 116 -14.69 -6.67 8.79
C ILE A 116 -14.36 -8.11 8.37
N GLU A 117 -14.67 -8.43 7.11
CA GLU A 117 -14.36 -9.75 6.55
C GLU A 117 -12.89 -9.87 6.15
N THR A 118 -12.30 -11.00 6.52
CA THR A 118 -10.90 -11.31 6.23
C THR A 118 -10.74 -12.71 5.64
N GLN A 119 -9.65 -12.93 4.92
CA GLN A 119 -9.26 -14.23 4.40
C GLN A 119 -7.81 -14.53 4.81
N PRO A 120 -7.44 -15.77 5.13
CA PRO A 120 -6.05 -16.14 5.36
C PRO A 120 -5.19 -15.81 4.14
N HIS A 121 -3.97 -15.32 4.39
CA HIS A 121 -3.03 -15.11 3.29
C HIS A 121 -2.55 -16.46 2.73
N PRO A 122 -2.49 -16.68 1.40
CA PRO A 122 -2.29 -18.00 0.83
C PRO A 122 -0.93 -18.65 1.16
N TRP A 123 0.07 -17.86 1.54
CA TRP A 123 1.43 -18.35 1.81
C TRP A 123 2.11 -17.69 3.03
N LEU A 124 1.44 -16.81 3.75
CA LEU A 124 1.91 -16.25 5.03
C LEU A 124 0.95 -16.71 6.13
N PRO A 125 1.36 -17.62 7.03
CA PRO A 125 0.47 -18.22 8.03
C PRO A 125 -0.05 -17.20 9.03
N ASP A 126 0.76 -16.19 9.37
CA ASP A 126 0.43 -15.16 10.34
C ASP A 126 -0.03 -13.85 9.66
N ALA A 127 -0.79 -13.97 8.56
CA ALA A 127 -1.32 -12.83 7.85
C ALA A 127 -2.75 -13.05 7.35
N LEU A 128 -3.53 -11.97 7.33
CA LEU A 128 -4.89 -11.93 6.80
C LEU A 128 -4.99 -10.91 5.68
N LEU A 129 -5.77 -11.21 4.66
CA LEU A 129 -6.17 -10.27 3.61
C LEU A 129 -7.53 -9.67 3.93
N CYS A 130 -7.67 -8.36 3.77
CA CYS A 130 -8.90 -7.62 4.01
C CYS A 130 -9.24 -6.71 2.83
N ARG A 131 -10.50 -6.70 2.41
CA ARG A 131 -11.04 -5.76 1.42
C ARG A 131 -12.10 -4.88 2.05
N GLY A 132 -11.77 -3.62 2.28
CA GLY A 132 -12.68 -2.65 2.89
C GLY A 132 -12.69 -2.70 4.44
N GLY A 133 -13.61 -1.95 5.04
CA GLY A 133 -13.71 -1.79 6.48
C GLY A 133 -12.81 -0.68 7.05
N ASN A 134 -13.18 -0.18 8.24
CA ASN A 134 -12.37 0.80 8.96
C ASN A 134 -11.44 0.10 9.97
N LEU A 135 -10.32 -0.40 9.47
CA LEU A 135 -9.33 -1.12 10.28
C LEU A 135 -8.82 -0.32 11.49
N ALA A 136 -8.73 1.01 11.35
CA ALA A 136 -8.25 1.87 12.43
C ALA A 136 -9.26 2.01 13.59
N ALA A 137 -10.53 1.78 13.33
CA ALA A 137 -11.59 1.79 14.34
C ALA A 137 -11.79 0.42 15.01
N ALA A 138 -11.22 -0.66 14.46
CA ALA A 138 -11.35 -1.99 15.03
C ALA A 138 -10.69 -2.08 16.41
N ARG A 139 -11.35 -2.77 17.35
CA ARG A 139 -10.81 -3.00 18.70
C ARG A 139 -9.46 -3.72 18.65
N ALA A 140 -9.33 -4.72 17.80
CA ALA A 140 -8.09 -5.47 17.61
C ALA A 140 -6.92 -4.56 17.15
N PHE A 141 -7.20 -3.45 16.44
CA PHE A 141 -6.17 -2.47 16.09
C PHE A 141 -5.69 -1.71 17.33
N ALA A 142 -6.62 -1.18 18.13
CA ALA A 142 -6.30 -0.46 19.37
C ALA A 142 -5.51 -1.36 20.34
N ASP A 143 -5.89 -2.63 20.46
CA ASP A 143 -5.24 -3.64 21.32
C ASP A 143 -3.86 -4.09 20.78
N GLY A 144 -3.49 -3.65 19.57
CA GLY A 144 -2.19 -3.96 18.95
C GLY A 144 -2.07 -5.41 18.49
N TRP A 145 -3.16 -6.04 18.08
CA TRP A 145 -3.18 -7.41 17.61
C TRP A 145 -2.66 -7.58 16.19
N PHE A 146 -2.62 -6.49 15.41
CA PHE A 146 -2.09 -6.50 14.05
C PHE A 146 -1.51 -5.15 13.64
N TYR A 147 -0.78 -5.17 12.57
CA TYR A 147 -0.34 -4.00 11.81
C TYR A 147 -0.52 -4.24 10.31
N VAL A 148 -0.66 -3.16 9.54
CA VAL A 148 -0.83 -3.25 8.09
C VAL A 148 0.54 -3.21 7.44
N GLN A 149 0.88 -4.24 6.69
CA GLN A 149 2.10 -4.31 5.92
C GLN A 149 1.92 -5.21 4.71
N ASP A 150 2.37 -4.75 3.55
CA ASP A 150 2.39 -5.54 2.32
C ASP A 150 3.18 -6.85 2.50
N ALA A 151 2.68 -7.93 1.87
CA ALA A 151 3.25 -9.26 2.00
C ALA A 151 4.70 -9.33 1.51
N ALA A 152 5.05 -8.66 0.39
CA ALA A 152 6.43 -8.65 -0.11
C ALA A 152 7.37 -7.92 0.84
N ALA A 153 6.90 -6.82 1.47
CA ALA A 153 7.66 -6.13 2.51
C ALA A 153 7.88 -7.00 3.75
N HIS A 154 6.89 -7.81 4.13
CA HIS A 154 7.03 -8.78 5.21
C HIS A 154 8.00 -9.90 4.87
N CYS A 155 7.96 -10.44 3.65
CA CYS A 155 8.91 -11.46 3.18
C CYS A 155 10.37 -10.99 3.24
N ALA A 156 10.63 -9.71 2.98
CA ALA A 156 11.98 -9.15 3.14
C ALA A 156 12.49 -9.27 4.57
N VAL A 157 11.62 -9.09 5.58
CA VAL A 157 11.99 -9.27 6.99
C VAL A 157 12.19 -10.73 7.34
N LEU A 158 11.33 -11.64 6.84
CA LEU A 158 11.50 -13.07 7.02
C LEU A 158 12.85 -13.55 6.44
N ALA A 159 13.21 -13.06 5.25
CA ALA A 159 14.49 -13.37 4.61
C ALA A 159 15.70 -12.82 5.38
N ALA A 160 15.56 -11.69 6.07
CA ALA A 160 16.60 -11.15 6.94
C ALA A 160 16.85 -12.03 8.19
N GLY A 161 15.89 -12.85 8.58
CA GLY A 161 16.05 -13.90 9.59
C GLY A 161 16.35 -13.37 10.99
N ALA A 162 15.72 -12.29 11.42
CA ALA A 162 15.88 -11.74 12.77
C ALA A 162 15.47 -12.77 13.83
N ARG A 163 16.28 -12.90 14.92
CA ARG A 163 16.08 -13.89 15.98
C ARG A 163 16.14 -13.24 17.35
N PRO A 164 15.52 -13.83 18.38
CA PRO A 164 15.65 -13.36 19.76
C PRO A 164 17.09 -13.11 20.18
N GLY A 165 17.33 -11.97 20.85
CA GLY A 165 18.63 -11.55 21.32
C GLY A 165 19.52 -10.81 20.31
N MET A 166 19.12 -10.74 19.03
CA MET A 166 19.89 -10.02 18.00
C MET A 166 19.84 -8.50 18.18
N ARG A 167 20.84 -7.84 17.60
CA ARG A 167 20.84 -6.40 17.35
C ARG A 167 20.56 -6.16 15.87
N VAL A 168 19.45 -5.50 15.57
CA VAL A 168 18.97 -5.24 14.20
C VAL A 168 18.89 -3.74 13.96
N LEU A 169 19.35 -3.30 12.80
CA LEU A 169 19.24 -1.92 12.32
C LEU A 169 18.29 -1.87 11.12
N ASP A 170 17.23 -1.05 11.23
CA ASP A 170 16.40 -0.64 10.11
C ASP A 170 16.78 0.80 9.73
N ALA A 171 17.56 0.95 8.67
CA ALA A 171 18.15 2.23 8.29
C ALA A 171 17.16 3.20 7.62
N CYS A 172 16.00 2.70 7.16
CA CYS A 172 14.95 3.48 6.50
C CYS A 172 13.57 3.04 7.02
N ALA A 173 13.37 3.17 8.33
CA ALA A 173 12.34 2.45 9.06
C ALA A 173 10.91 2.97 8.86
N ALA A 174 10.73 4.27 8.62
CA ALA A 174 9.37 4.83 8.60
C ALA A 174 8.48 4.24 7.49
N PRO A 175 7.23 3.92 7.82
CA PRO A 175 6.47 4.17 9.05
C PRO A 175 6.63 3.13 10.16
N GLY A 176 7.52 2.13 10.06
CA GLY A 176 7.84 1.17 11.10
C GLY A 176 7.48 -0.28 10.78
N GLY A 177 6.78 -0.56 9.70
CA GLY A 177 6.26 -1.91 9.42
C GLY A 177 7.32 -3.02 9.42
N LYS A 178 8.51 -2.78 8.83
CA LYS A 178 9.61 -3.76 8.85
C LYS A 178 10.23 -3.91 10.24
N SER A 179 10.39 -2.80 10.95
CA SER A 179 10.85 -2.80 12.35
C SER A 179 9.90 -3.59 13.25
N PHE A 180 8.57 -3.42 13.10
CA PHE A 180 7.58 -4.17 13.88
C PHE A 180 7.65 -5.67 13.57
N ALA A 181 7.72 -6.03 12.27
CA ALA A 181 7.86 -7.41 11.85
C ALA A 181 9.11 -8.08 12.43
N ALA A 182 10.26 -7.40 12.37
CA ALA A 182 11.50 -7.91 12.95
C ALA A 182 11.40 -8.05 14.49
N ALA A 183 10.82 -7.08 15.19
CA ALA A 183 10.65 -7.14 16.64
C ALA A 183 9.72 -8.29 17.08
N VAL A 184 8.62 -8.53 16.34
CA VAL A 184 7.74 -9.68 16.58
C VAL A 184 8.49 -10.99 16.34
N GLN A 185 9.26 -11.10 15.26
CA GLN A 185 10.09 -12.28 14.96
C GLN A 185 11.18 -12.49 16.01
N MET A 186 11.74 -11.42 16.56
CA MET A 186 12.68 -11.43 17.70
C MET A 186 11.99 -11.75 19.04
N ARG A 187 10.69 -11.92 19.08
CA ARG A 187 9.89 -12.09 20.32
C ARG A 187 10.09 -10.94 21.32
N ASP A 188 10.25 -9.72 20.80
CA ASP A 188 10.57 -8.51 21.57
C ASP A 188 11.84 -8.64 22.43
N GLN A 189 12.78 -9.53 22.06
CA GLN A 189 14.02 -9.79 22.77
C GLN A 189 15.22 -9.35 21.94
N GLY A 190 16.04 -8.45 22.47
CA GLY A 190 17.22 -7.93 21.79
C GLY A 190 17.18 -6.40 21.64
N CYS A 191 17.72 -5.89 20.54
CA CYS A 191 17.77 -4.45 20.28
C CYS A 191 17.40 -4.17 18.81
N MET A 192 16.30 -3.46 18.58
CA MET A 192 15.89 -2.98 17.29
C MET A 192 16.08 -1.47 17.20
N ILE A 193 17.01 -1.01 16.34
CA ILE A 193 17.27 0.41 16.12
C ILE A 193 16.59 0.80 14.80
N SER A 194 15.55 1.63 14.89
CA SER A 194 14.76 2.11 13.75
C SER A 194 15.19 3.53 13.40
N CYS A 195 15.81 3.70 12.25
CA CYS A 195 16.34 4.98 11.78
C CYS A 195 15.53 5.55 10.62
N ASP A 196 15.39 6.86 10.59
CA ASP A 196 14.91 7.60 9.41
C ASP A 196 15.61 8.97 9.37
N ILE A 197 15.80 9.52 8.17
CA ILE A 197 16.41 10.84 8.00
C ILE A 197 15.52 11.96 8.54
N HIS A 198 14.22 11.72 8.64
CA HIS A 198 13.23 12.69 9.09
C HIS A 198 12.75 12.38 10.52
N GLU A 199 13.09 13.21 11.47
CA GLU A 199 12.72 13.07 12.87
C GLU A 199 11.19 13.03 13.10
N ASN A 200 10.42 13.79 12.33
CA ASN A 200 8.96 13.83 12.44
C ASN A 200 8.28 12.47 12.18
N LYS A 201 8.96 11.56 11.49
CA LYS A 201 8.45 10.21 11.23
C LYS A 201 8.57 9.26 12.43
N TRP A 202 9.45 9.56 13.40
CA TRP A 202 9.60 8.74 14.60
C TRP A 202 8.33 8.61 15.44
N LYS A 203 7.51 9.67 15.46
CA LYS A 203 6.24 9.64 16.19
C LYS A 203 5.37 8.46 15.76
N ARG A 204 5.36 8.15 14.45
CA ARG A 204 4.60 7.02 13.90
C ARG A 204 5.21 5.68 14.33
N ILE A 205 6.53 5.56 14.29
CA ILE A 205 7.22 4.33 14.71
C ILE A 205 7.00 4.08 16.20
N ARG A 206 7.17 5.10 17.04
CA ARG A 206 6.96 4.98 18.49
C ARG A 206 5.52 4.64 18.85
N ALA A 207 4.56 5.36 18.28
CA ALA A 207 3.15 5.08 18.52
C ALA A 207 2.75 3.66 18.07
N GLY A 208 3.30 3.19 16.94
CA GLY A 208 3.10 1.82 16.45
C GLY A 208 3.72 0.78 17.40
N ALA A 209 4.97 0.99 17.84
CA ALA A 209 5.65 0.10 18.77
C ALA A 209 4.93 0.02 20.12
N GLU A 210 4.51 1.16 20.67
CA GLU A 210 3.75 1.24 21.92
C GLU A 210 2.41 0.49 21.80
N ARG A 211 1.64 0.76 20.75
CA ARG A 211 0.37 0.07 20.48
C ARG A 211 0.56 -1.44 20.36
N LEU A 212 1.60 -1.88 19.66
CA LEU A 212 1.92 -3.29 19.47
C LEU A 212 2.55 -3.94 20.72
N GLY A 213 2.99 -3.15 21.70
CA GLY A 213 3.67 -3.63 22.90
C GLY A 213 5.10 -4.09 22.64
N LEU A 214 5.81 -3.45 21.70
CA LEU A 214 7.17 -3.78 21.30
C LEU A 214 8.15 -2.85 22.01
N SER A 215 8.83 -3.36 23.03
CA SER A 215 9.75 -2.60 23.90
C SER A 215 11.20 -2.56 23.38
N CYS A 216 11.59 -3.52 22.56
CA CYS A 216 12.95 -3.61 22.03
C CYS A 216 13.27 -2.55 20.97
N ILE A 217 12.28 -1.76 20.51
CA ILE A 217 12.42 -0.77 19.44
C ILE A 217 12.86 0.58 19.99
N SER A 218 13.98 1.09 19.51
CA SER A 218 14.44 2.47 19.71
C SER A 218 14.51 3.23 18.38
N THR A 219 14.32 4.54 18.41
CA THR A 219 14.35 5.38 17.19
C THR A 219 15.50 6.36 17.19
N ARG A 220 16.13 6.58 16.03
CA ARG A 220 17.22 7.56 15.86
C ARG A 220 17.12 8.25 14.50
N THR A 221 17.58 9.51 14.42
CA THR A 221 17.86 10.17 13.13
C THR A 221 19.16 9.61 12.57
N MET A 222 19.10 9.18 11.32
CA MET A 222 20.27 8.68 10.60
C MET A 222 20.08 8.87 9.12
N ASP A 223 21.08 9.40 8.45
CA ASP A 223 21.19 9.32 6.99
C ASP A 223 21.91 8.00 6.65
N ALA A 224 21.19 7.07 6.01
CA ALA A 224 21.75 5.75 5.65
C ALA A 224 22.96 5.82 4.72
N ARG A 225 23.21 6.97 4.07
CA ARG A 225 24.41 7.25 3.25
C ARG A 225 25.63 7.65 4.12
N ARG A 226 25.39 7.97 5.39
CA ARG A 226 26.40 8.45 6.36
C ARG A 226 26.06 7.87 7.74
N PRO A 227 26.21 6.55 7.91
CA PRO A 227 25.83 5.83 9.14
C PRO A 227 26.73 6.19 10.34
#